data_d2e2bc94997c87fd5368fec063797b60
#
_entry.id   d2e2bc94997c87fd5368fec063797b60
#
_cell.length_a   1.000
_cell.length_b   1.000
_cell.length_c   1.000
_cell.angle_alpha   90.00
_cell.angle_beta   90.00
_cell.angle_gamma   90.00
#
_symmetry.space_group_name_H-M   'P 1'
#
loop_
_entity.id
_entity.type
_entity.pdbx_description
1 polymer ?
#
loop_
_entity_poly.entity_id
_entity_poly.type
_entity_poly.pdbx_seq_one_letter_code
_entity_poly.pdbx_strand_id
1 'polypeptide(L)'
;GVPTDMPVGIVDQDNSATSRQLVHKLDAFQTTKVVAHYENMAEARHAIQKNEIYAFLLIPDGTEAGLMAQKQPKISFYYSSVSLAAGSLLFRDLKTISTLGGAAAGMAKLSALGKTNDEIMTFLQPIAVDLHMIGNPYANYNYYLSSVMVPGLIMLFIFLITPYSIGTELKFNRARDWMRMAGNNPYLAITGKMLPQTLIFL
;
A
#
# COMPACT_ATOMS: atom_id res chain seq x y z
N GLY A 1 16.39 -9.59 1.84
CA GLY A 1 17.05 -8.31 2.05
C GLY A 1 16.03 -7.18 2.02
N VAL A 2 16.34 -6.06 2.65
CA VAL A 2 15.54 -4.84 2.52
C VAL A 2 15.77 -4.32 1.10
N PRO A 3 14.72 -3.94 0.33
CA PRO A 3 14.92 -3.36 -0.99
C PRO A 3 15.71 -2.06 -0.89
N THR A 4 16.70 -1.90 -1.77
CA THR A 4 17.55 -0.72 -1.88
C THR A 4 17.30 -0.02 -3.21
N ASP A 5 17.61 1.27 -3.31
CA ASP A 5 17.53 2.06 -4.55
C ASP A 5 16.14 2.02 -5.22
N MET A 6 15.06 2.08 -4.45
CA MET A 6 13.72 2.10 -5.02
C MET A 6 13.48 3.40 -5.79
N PRO A 7 13.08 3.34 -7.09
CA PRO A 7 12.88 4.51 -7.92
C PRO A 7 11.67 5.32 -7.44
N VAL A 8 11.92 6.58 -7.11
CA VAL A 8 10.94 7.55 -6.63
C VAL A 8 10.96 8.78 -7.52
N GLY A 9 9.78 9.31 -7.83
CA GLY A 9 9.61 10.58 -8.54
C GLY A 9 9.39 11.74 -7.59
N ILE A 10 9.64 12.94 -8.08
CA ILE A 10 9.39 14.19 -7.36
C ILE A 10 8.48 15.08 -8.21
N VAL A 11 7.47 15.66 -7.56
CA VAL A 11 6.67 16.77 -8.09
C VAL A 11 6.88 17.94 -7.14
N ASP A 12 7.82 18.82 -7.47
CA ASP A 12 8.14 19.99 -6.66
C ASP A 12 7.48 21.23 -7.25
N GLN A 13 6.42 21.71 -6.63
CA GLN A 13 5.70 22.92 -7.01
C GLN A 13 6.22 24.16 -6.27
N ASP A 14 6.94 23.95 -5.15
CA ASP A 14 7.47 25.04 -4.32
C ASP A 14 8.76 25.64 -4.89
N ASN A 15 9.58 24.80 -5.54
CA ASN A 15 10.86 25.19 -6.16
C ASN A 15 11.77 26.03 -5.25
N SER A 16 11.65 25.87 -3.94
CA SER A 16 12.38 26.62 -2.93
C SER A 16 13.74 26.00 -2.58
N ALA A 17 14.53 26.69 -1.77
CA ALA A 17 15.74 26.12 -1.20
C ALA A 17 15.42 24.96 -0.26
N THR A 18 14.32 25.07 0.47
CA THR A 18 13.85 24.05 1.41
C THR A 18 13.37 22.80 0.70
N SER A 19 12.60 22.94 -0.40
CA SER A 19 12.15 21.78 -1.19
C SER A 19 13.33 21.02 -1.80
N ARG A 20 14.31 21.70 -2.35
CA ARG A 20 15.54 21.07 -2.88
C ARG A 20 16.34 20.33 -1.82
N GLN A 21 16.46 20.89 -0.60
CA GLN A 21 17.12 20.21 0.51
C GLN A 21 16.36 18.95 0.93
N LEU A 22 15.03 18.98 0.94
CA LEU A 22 14.20 17.82 1.26
C LEU A 22 14.40 16.69 0.23
N VAL A 23 14.38 17.03 -1.05
CA VAL A 23 14.63 16.09 -2.15
C VAL A 23 16.04 15.49 -2.04
N HIS A 24 17.05 16.31 -1.78
CA HIS A 24 18.43 15.83 -1.63
C HIS A 24 18.58 14.86 -0.44
N LYS A 25 17.91 15.15 0.68
CA LYS A 25 17.91 14.24 1.84
C LYS A 25 17.17 12.95 1.52
N LEU A 26 16.08 12.98 0.75
CA LEU A 26 15.36 11.79 0.32
C LEU A 26 16.25 10.88 -0.55
N ASP A 27 16.99 11.46 -1.48
CA ASP A 27 17.93 10.74 -2.36
C ASP A 27 19.14 10.15 -1.61
N ALA A 28 19.47 10.71 -0.46
CA ALA A 28 20.57 10.22 0.38
C ALA A 28 20.21 8.97 1.21
N PHE A 29 18.94 8.55 1.24
CA PHE A 29 18.54 7.33 1.92
C PHE A 29 18.82 6.09 1.08
N GLN A 30 19.31 5.05 1.73
CA GLN A 30 19.70 3.79 1.09
C GLN A 30 18.52 3.06 0.42
N THR A 31 17.29 3.32 0.86
CA THR A 31 16.07 2.69 0.34
C THR A 31 15.47 3.42 -0.84
N THR A 32 15.80 4.70 -1.04
CA THR A 32 15.22 5.59 -2.05
C THR A 32 16.24 6.05 -3.07
N LYS A 33 15.83 6.12 -4.32
CA LYS A 33 16.58 6.74 -5.41
C LYS A 33 15.67 7.67 -6.19
N VAL A 34 15.96 8.95 -6.18
CA VAL A 34 15.22 9.92 -7.00
C VAL A 34 15.65 9.76 -8.44
N VAL A 35 14.75 9.28 -9.30
CA VAL A 35 15.06 8.96 -10.70
C VAL A 35 14.49 9.98 -11.68
N ALA A 36 13.46 10.73 -11.29
CA ALA A 36 12.80 11.69 -12.16
C ALA A 36 12.13 12.83 -11.40
N HIS A 37 12.08 14.00 -12.05
CA HIS A 37 11.26 15.13 -11.65
C HIS A 37 10.15 15.30 -12.67
N TYR A 38 8.90 15.41 -12.19
CA TYR A 38 7.71 15.56 -13.00
C TYR A 38 7.13 16.96 -12.81
N GLU A 39 6.60 17.55 -13.88
CA GLU A 39 6.00 18.88 -13.82
C GLU A 39 4.65 18.88 -13.07
N ASN A 40 3.94 17.77 -13.14
CA ASN A 40 2.63 17.68 -12.53
C ASN A 40 2.33 16.26 -11.99
N MET A 41 1.29 16.20 -11.15
CA MET A 41 0.85 14.95 -10.53
C MET A 41 0.33 13.91 -11.54
N ALA A 42 -0.21 14.35 -12.68
CA ALA A 42 -0.77 13.43 -13.68
C ALA A 42 0.34 12.62 -14.35
N GLU A 43 1.45 13.25 -14.69
CA GLU A 43 2.64 12.58 -15.24
C GLU A 43 3.23 11.58 -14.23
N ALA A 44 3.40 12.00 -12.98
CA ALA A 44 3.93 11.12 -11.94
C ALA A 44 3.01 9.89 -11.69
N ARG A 45 1.69 10.08 -11.71
CA ARG A 45 0.73 8.96 -11.63
C ARG A 45 0.84 8.01 -12.83
N HIS A 46 1.03 8.55 -14.01
CA HIS A 46 1.20 7.75 -15.22
C HIS A 46 2.50 6.93 -15.17
N ALA A 47 3.58 7.49 -14.63
CA ALA A 47 4.83 6.78 -14.40
C ALA A 47 4.66 5.62 -13.38
N ILE A 48 3.86 5.81 -12.31
CA ILE A 48 3.50 4.70 -11.40
C ILE A 48 2.71 3.61 -12.14
N GLN A 49 1.75 3.98 -12.98
CA GLN A 49 0.95 3.01 -13.74
C GLN A 49 1.79 2.19 -14.73
N LYS A 50 2.83 2.79 -15.27
CA LYS A 50 3.82 2.11 -16.13
C LYS A 50 4.88 1.32 -15.36
N ASN A 51 4.85 1.34 -14.02
CA ASN A 51 5.88 0.76 -13.15
C ASN A 51 7.29 1.34 -13.37
N GLU A 52 7.40 2.57 -13.84
CA GLU A 52 8.66 3.29 -13.98
C GLU A 52 9.16 3.77 -12.60
N ILE A 53 8.23 4.14 -11.71
CA ILE A 53 8.49 4.53 -10.32
C ILE A 53 7.52 3.80 -9.38
N TYR A 54 7.94 3.54 -8.15
CA TYR A 54 7.08 2.94 -7.10
C TYR A 54 6.29 3.98 -6.32
N ALA A 55 6.80 5.19 -6.25
CA ALA A 55 6.19 6.28 -5.48
C ALA A 55 6.61 7.64 -6.02
N PHE A 56 5.88 8.68 -5.66
CA PHE A 56 6.34 10.05 -5.85
C PHE A 56 5.97 10.94 -4.66
N LEU A 57 6.80 11.94 -4.43
CA LEU A 57 6.61 12.98 -3.44
C LEU A 57 6.05 14.23 -4.12
N LEU A 58 4.95 14.77 -3.60
CA LEU A 58 4.39 16.05 -3.99
C LEU A 58 4.70 17.10 -2.92
N ILE A 59 5.47 18.09 -3.29
CA ILE A 59 5.76 19.27 -2.46
C ILE A 59 4.92 20.43 -3.01
N PRO A 60 3.85 20.85 -2.31
CA PRO A 60 2.98 21.90 -2.80
C PRO A 60 3.67 23.28 -2.73
N ASP A 61 3.20 24.20 -3.57
CA ASP A 61 3.59 25.60 -3.53
C ASP A 61 3.32 26.23 -2.15
N GLY A 62 4.19 27.15 -1.73
CA GLY A 62 4.12 27.79 -0.42
C GLY A 62 4.59 26.92 0.76
N THR A 63 5.23 25.78 0.51
CA THR A 63 5.79 24.91 1.58
C THR A 63 6.82 25.64 2.42
N GLU A 64 7.80 26.34 1.79
CA GLU A 64 8.81 27.12 2.52
C GLU A 64 8.20 28.32 3.25
N ALA A 65 7.28 29.02 2.60
CA ALA A 65 6.58 30.14 3.22
C ALA A 65 5.75 29.69 4.43
N GLY A 66 5.10 28.52 4.34
CA GLY A 66 4.38 27.92 5.44
C GLY A 66 5.27 27.58 6.62
N LEU A 67 6.43 26.97 6.38
CA LEU A 67 7.43 26.68 7.42
C LEU A 67 7.94 27.96 8.09
N MET A 68 8.18 29.01 7.30
CA MET A 68 8.60 30.31 7.85
C MET A 68 7.51 30.98 8.66
N ALA A 69 6.25 30.81 8.30
CA ALA A 69 5.09 31.33 9.01
C ALA A 69 4.65 30.45 10.20
N GLN A 70 5.45 29.45 10.59
CA GLN A 70 5.16 28.49 11.66
C GLN A 70 3.86 27.71 11.43
N LYS A 71 3.46 27.53 10.17
CA LYS A 71 2.39 26.64 9.77
C LYS A 71 3.01 25.29 9.45
N GLN A 72 2.25 24.22 9.74
CA GLN A 72 2.67 22.88 9.38
C GLN A 72 2.31 22.60 7.91
N PRO A 73 3.25 22.67 6.95
CA PRO A 73 2.95 22.36 5.57
C PRO A 73 2.68 20.85 5.44
N LYS A 74 1.77 20.52 4.53
CA LYS A 74 1.45 19.13 4.21
C LYS A 74 2.18 18.74 2.93
N ILE A 75 3.03 17.73 3.01
CA ILE A 75 3.67 17.10 1.87
C ILE A 75 2.95 15.78 1.63
N SER A 76 2.56 15.51 0.39
CA SER A 76 1.82 14.32 0.03
C SER A 76 2.75 13.28 -0.60
N PHE A 77 2.66 12.05 -0.12
CA PHE A 77 3.40 10.91 -0.64
C PHE A 77 2.46 9.91 -1.28
N TYR A 78 2.63 9.69 -2.56
CA TYR A 78 1.83 8.77 -3.37
C TYR A 78 2.65 7.54 -3.69
N TYR A 79 2.09 6.35 -3.47
CA TYR A 79 2.78 5.08 -3.74
C TYR A 79 1.86 4.05 -4.39
N SER A 80 2.46 3.09 -5.10
CA SER A 80 1.75 2.01 -5.75
C SER A 80 1.25 0.97 -4.74
N SER A 81 -0.01 0.56 -4.86
CA SER A 81 -0.59 -0.52 -4.05
C SER A 81 0.04 -1.90 -4.32
N VAL A 82 0.71 -2.06 -5.45
CA VAL A 82 1.36 -3.33 -5.83
C VAL A 82 2.58 -3.63 -4.96
N SER A 83 3.19 -2.61 -4.35
CA SER A 83 4.38 -2.75 -3.51
C SER A 83 4.17 -2.19 -2.10
N LEU A 84 3.27 -2.81 -1.33
CA LEU A 84 2.96 -2.42 0.06
C LEU A 84 4.21 -2.37 0.95
N ALA A 85 5.14 -3.31 0.79
CA ALA A 85 6.39 -3.34 1.56
C ALA A 85 7.31 -2.16 1.22
N ALA A 86 7.45 -1.83 -0.06
CA ALA A 86 8.22 -0.67 -0.51
C ALA A 86 7.60 0.64 -0.03
N GLY A 87 6.28 0.78 -0.13
CA GLY A 87 5.55 1.97 0.35
C GLY A 87 5.74 2.23 1.84
N SER A 88 5.70 1.20 2.68
CA SER A 88 5.87 1.34 4.13
C SER A 88 7.30 1.75 4.54
N LEU A 89 8.32 1.23 3.85
CA LEU A 89 9.73 1.57 4.09
C LEU A 89 10.02 3.02 3.66
N LEU A 90 9.59 3.38 2.46
CA LEU A 90 9.72 4.75 1.93
C LEU A 90 9.00 5.77 2.83
N PHE A 91 7.83 5.43 3.33
CA PHE A 91 7.10 6.29 4.27
C PHE A 91 7.84 6.50 5.59
N ARG A 92 8.42 5.44 6.15
CA ARG A 92 9.22 5.54 7.38
C ARG A 92 10.40 6.49 7.19
N ASP A 93 11.11 6.36 6.07
CA ASP A 93 12.27 7.19 5.77
C ASP A 93 11.85 8.64 5.54
N LEU A 94 10.77 8.87 4.78
CA LEU A 94 10.22 10.21 4.56
C LEU A 94 9.74 10.87 5.86
N LYS A 95 9.09 10.11 6.75
CA LYS A 95 8.68 10.60 8.07
C LYS A 95 9.89 11.00 8.91
N THR A 96 10.97 10.23 8.84
CA THR A 96 12.22 10.55 9.54
C THR A 96 12.86 11.81 8.98
N ILE A 97 12.89 11.98 7.65
CA ILE A 97 13.41 13.19 7.01
C ILE A 97 12.57 14.41 7.38
N SER A 98 11.24 14.30 7.36
CA SER A 98 10.36 15.43 7.66
C SER A 98 10.49 15.89 9.11
N THR A 99 10.69 14.96 10.05
CA THR A 99 10.93 15.29 11.45
C THR A 99 12.32 15.89 11.67
N LEU A 100 13.37 15.29 11.12
CA LEU A 100 14.75 15.76 11.27
C LEU A 100 15.02 17.04 10.44
N GLY A 101 14.47 17.13 9.23
CA GLY A 101 14.66 18.25 8.34
C GLY A 101 13.98 19.53 8.82
N GLY A 102 12.75 19.41 9.30
CA GLY A 102 12.02 20.51 9.93
C GLY A 102 12.70 20.98 11.20
N ALA A 103 13.15 20.06 12.05
CA ALA A 103 13.89 20.34 13.27
C ALA A 103 15.20 21.06 13.01
N ALA A 104 16.03 20.56 12.09
CA ALA A 104 17.37 21.15 11.82
C ALA A 104 17.28 22.58 11.22
N ALA A 105 16.39 22.78 10.26
CA ALA A 105 16.19 24.11 9.65
C ALA A 105 15.60 25.13 10.66
N GLY A 106 14.65 24.67 11.46
CA GLY A 106 14.05 25.51 12.52
C GLY A 106 15.02 25.84 13.64
N MET A 107 15.81 24.87 14.11
CA MET A 107 16.84 25.09 15.13
C MET A 107 17.88 26.14 14.70
N ALA A 108 18.44 26.02 13.50
CA ALA A 108 19.43 26.97 13.00
C ALA A 108 18.90 28.40 12.96
N LYS A 109 17.65 28.58 12.55
CA LYS A 109 17.01 29.90 12.38
C LYS A 109 16.58 30.49 13.73
N LEU A 110 16.00 29.71 14.62
CA LEU A 110 15.53 30.14 15.92
C LEU A 110 16.70 30.41 16.89
N SER A 111 17.77 29.64 16.80
CA SER A 111 19.04 29.94 17.54
C SER A 111 19.65 31.26 17.09
N ALA A 112 19.60 31.57 15.78
CA ALA A 112 20.06 32.86 15.25
C ALA A 112 19.21 34.05 15.73
N LEU A 113 17.97 33.80 16.14
CA LEU A 113 17.04 34.79 16.73
C LEU A 113 17.12 34.87 18.26
N GLY A 114 18.07 34.16 18.88
CA GLY A 114 18.30 34.20 20.36
C GLY A 114 17.25 33.45 21.17
N LYS A 115 16.49 32.52 20.55
CA LYS A 115 15.51 31.69 21.26
C LYS A 115 16.18 30.56 22.04
N THR A 116 15.65 30.23 23.20
CA THR A 116 16.12 29.11 24.01
C THR A 116 15.73 27.76 23.40
N ASN A 117 16.48 26.68 23.72
CA ASN A 117 16.20 25.36 23.19
C ASN A 117 14.78 24.86 23.48
N ASP A 118 14.21 25.18 24.63
CA ASP A 118 12.85 24.79 25.00
C ASP A 118 11.78 25.55 24.18
N GLU A 119 12.00 26.83 23.92
CA GLU A 119 11.15 27.61 23.02
C GLU A 119 11.24 27.10 21.57
N ILE A 120 12.47 26.73 21.14
CA ILE A 120 12.71 26.16 19.81
C ILE A 120 11.94 24.83 19.63
N MET A 121 11.98 23.94 20.61
CA MET A 121 11.27 22.64 20.54
C MET A 121 9.74 22.79 20.48
N THR A 122 9.19 23.83 21.12
CA THR A 122 7.75 24.14 21.05
C THR A 122 7.32 24.65 19.67
N PHE A 123 8.22 25.31 18.94
CA PHE A 123 7.97 25.87 17.62
C PHE A 123 8.27 24.89 16.46
N LEU A 124 9.01 23.82 16.72
CA LEU A 124 9.36 22.81 15.72
C LEU A 124 8.18 21.88 15.46
N GLN A 125 7.20 22.34 14.72
CA GLN A 125 6.14 21.45 14.24
C GLN A 125 6.69 20.61 13.08
N PRO A 126 6.62 19.28 13.17
CA PRO A 126 7.07 18.42 12.07
C PRO A 126 6.21 18.65 10.83
N ILE A 127 6.81 18.55 9.67
CA ILE A 127 6.09 18.56 8.40
C ILE A 127 5.11 17.40 8.41
N ALA A 128 3.83 17.65 8.16
CA ALA A 128 2.84 16.59 8.03
C ALA A 128 3.02 15.87 6.69
N VAL A 129 3.20 14.56 6.74
CA VAL A 129 3.24 13.72 5.55
C VAL A 129 1.89 13.05 5.40
N ASP A 130 1.19 13.38 4.33
CA ASP A 130 -0.09 12.79 3.96
C ASP A 130 0.13 11.64 2.98
N LEU A 131 -0.44 10.49 3.29
CA LEU A 131 -0.20 9.23 2.57
C LEU A 131 -1.37 8.94 1.63
N HIS A 132 -1.05 8.77 0.35
CA HIS A 132 -2.02 8.43 -0.67
C HIS A 132 -1.61 7.16 -1.42
N MET A 133 -2.44 6.12 -1.34
CA MET A 133 -2.25 4.89 -2.09
C MET A 133 -2.88 5.01 -3.48
N ILE A 134 -2.12 4.76 -4.53
CA ILE A 134 -2.60 4.72 -5.90
C ILE A 134 -2.95 3.27 -6.25
N GLY A 135 -4.18 3.07 -6.78
CA GLY A 135 -4.68 1.75 -7.19
C GLY A 135 -5.66 1.10 -6.21
N ASN A 136 -5.67 1.52 -4.94
CA ASN A 136 -6.67 1.12 -3.95
C ASN A 136 -7.09 2.35 -3.13
N PRO A 137 -8.11 3.09 -3.57
CA PRO A 137 -8.51 4.36 -2.94
C PRO A 137 -8.98 4.20 -1.49
N TYR A 138 -9.32 2.99 -1.08
CA TYR A 138 -9.85 2.76 0.26
C TYR A 138 -8.77 2.33 1.27
N ALA A 139 -7.55 1.95 0.82
CA ALA A 139 -6.47 1.42 1.69
C ALA A 139 -7.01 0.45 2.77
N ASN A 140 -8.14 -0.20 2.45
CA ASN A 140 -8.90 -0.99 3.41
C ASN A 140 -8.43 -2.43 3.34
N TYR A 141 -7.61 -2.80 4.31
CA TYR A 141 -7.14 -4.17 4.48
C TYR A 141 -8.31 -5.17 4.53
N ASN A 142 -9.45 -4.76 5.09
CA ASN A 142 -10.65 -5.60 5.14
C ASN A 142 -11.20 -5.89 3.75
N TYR A 143 -11.18 -4.92 2.83
CA TYR A 143 -11.65 -5.13 1.45
C TYR A 143 -10.75 -6.09 0.69
N TYR A 144 -9.42 -5.92 0.81
CA TYR A 144 -8.45 -6.84 0.22
C TYR A 144 -8.57 -8.24 0.83
N LEU A 145 -8.63 -8.33 2.16
CA LEU A 145 -8.74 -9.61 2.85
C LEU A 145 -10.04 -10.34 2.49
N SER A 146 -11.17 -9.63 2.41
CA SER A 146 -12.46 -10.22 2.03
C SER A 146 -12.45 -10.75 0.59
N SER A 147 -11.88 -10.02 -0.35
CA SER A 147 -11.84 -10.43 -1.76
C SER A 147 -10.97 -11.67 -2.02
N VAL A 148 -10.00 -11.95 -1.15
CA VAL A 148 -9.13 -13.13 -1.24
C VAL A 148 -9.62 -14.26 -0.35
N MET A 149 -10.02 -13.94 0.88
CA MET A 149 -10.43 -14.96 1.88
C MET A 149 -11.77 -15.62 1.53
N VAL A 150 -12.75 -14.85 1.05
CA VAL A 150 -14.08 -15.44 0.77
C VAL A 150 -14.01 -16.49 -0.34
N PRO A 151 -13.42 -16.23 -1.52
CA PRO A 151 -13.23 -17.27 -2.52
C PRO A 151 -12.37 -18.44 -2.03
N GLY A 152 -11.33 -18.16 -1.26
CA GLY A 152 -10.46 -19.19 -0.70
C GLY A 152 -11.18 -20.13 0.26
N LEU A 153 -12.04 -19.60 1.12
CA LEU A 153 -12.89 -20.41 2.02
C LEU A 153 -13.92 -21.24 1.25
N ILE A 154 -14.57 -20.65 0.25
CA ILE A 154 -15.52 -21.38 -0.63
C ILE A 154 -14.80 -22.55 -1.30
N MET A 155 -13.63 -22.31 -1.87
CA MET A 155 -12.82 -23.34 -2.51
C MET A 155 -12.43 -24.46 -1.53
N LEU A 156 -12.05 -24.11 -0.31
CA LEU A 156 -11.73 -25.04 0.75
C LEU A 156 -12.95 -25.92 1.11
N PHE A 157 -14.12 -25.32 1.23
CA PHE A 157 -15.36 -26.08 1.51
C PHE A 157 -15.71 -27.02 0.35
N ILE A 158 -15.55 -26.61 -0.89
CA ILE A 158 -15.76 -27.48 -2.06
C ILE A 158 -14.83 -28.70 -1.99
N PHE A 159 -13.54 -28.48 -1.71
CA PHE A 159 -12.56 -29.57 -1.59
C PHE A 159 -12.80 -30.50 -0.40
N LEU A 160 -13.43 -30.03 0.67
CA LEU A 160 -13.77 -30.87 1.82
C LEU A 160 -15.08 -31.62 1.61
N ILE A 161 -16.13 -30.95 1.17
CA ILE A 161 -17.48 -31.51 1.08
C ILE A 161 -17.58 -32.54 -0.05
N THR A 162 -16.94 -32.30 -1.19
CA THR A 162 -17.03 -33.19 -2.35
C THR A 162 -16.49 -34.61 -2.07
N PRO A 163 -15.23 -34.79 -1.63
CA PRO A 163 -14.75 -36.15 -1.31
C PRO A 163 -15.44 -36.76 -0.09
N TYR A 164 -15.83 -35.92 0.89
CA TYR A 164 -16.58 -36.41 2.06
C TYR A 164 -17.93 -36.98 1.66
N SER A 165 -18.66 -36.32 0.77
CA SER A 165 -19.98 -36.78 0.30
C SER A 165 -19.94 -38.13 -0.42
N ILE A 166 -18.86 -38.37 -1.20
CA ILE A 166 -18.64 -39.65 -1.87
C ILE A 166 -18.11 -40.70 -0.88
N GLY A 167 -17.19 -40.30 -0.04
CA GLY A 167 -16.57 -41.18 0.98
C GLY A 167 -17.58 -41.75 1.98
N THR A 168 -18.62 -41.00 2.35
CA THR A 168 -19.70 -41.48 3.24
C THR A 168 -20.51 -42.61 2.62
N GLU A 169 -20.79 -42.58 1.31
CA GLU A 169 -21.49 -43.68 0.65
C GLU A 169 -20.66 -44.98 0.64
N LEU A 170 -19.36 -44.86 0.47
CA LEU A 170 -18.45 -46.01 0.53
C LEU A 170 -18.32 -46.51 1.97
N LYS A 171 -18.17 -45.66 2.95
CA LYS A 171 -17.98 -46.01 4.37
C LYS A 171 -19.19 -46.72 4.96
N PHE A 172 -20.40 -46.32 4.57
CA PHE A 172 -21.65 -46.88 5.07
C PHE A 172 -22.24 -48.00 4.19
N ASN A 173 -21.47 -48.55 3.24
CA ASN A 173 -21.86 -49.59 2.29
C ASN A 173 -23.10 -49.25 1.42
N ARG A 174 -23.38 -47.96 1.24
CA ARG A 174 -24.50 -47.46 0.39
C ARG A 174 -24.14 -47.31 -1.06
N ALA A 175 -22.90 -47.55 -1.45
CA ALA A 175 -22.42 -47.39 -2.82
C ALA A 175 -23.21 -48.21 -3.85
N ARG A 176 -23.69 -49.43 -3.45
CA ARG A 176 -24.53 -50.29 -4.32
C ARG A 176 -25.89 -49.65 -4.60
N ASP A 177 -26.54 -49.14 -3.56
CA ASP A 177 -27.86 -48.51 -3.69
C ASP A 177 -27.76 -47.21 -4.48
N TRP A 178 -26.74 -46.44 -4.21
CA TRP A 178 -26.43 -45.22 -4.99
C TRP A 178 -26.19 -45.52 -6.47
N MET A 179 -25.40 -46.53 -6.80
CA MET A 179 -25.15 -46.97 -8.18
C MET A 179 -26.43 -47.51 -8.84
N ARG A 180 -27.26 -48.26 -8.12
CA ARG A 180 -28.55 -48.75 -8.63
C ARG A 180 -29.50 -47.62 -9.00
N MET A 181 -29.62 -46.58 -8.15
CA MET A 181 -30.44 -45.41 -8.44
C MET A 181 -29.97 -44.66 -9.69
N ALA A 182 -28.69 -44.73 -10.01
CA ALA A 182 -28.10 -44.12 -11.24
C ALA A 182 -28.11 -45.08 -12.44
N GLY A 183 -28.87 -46.19 -12.41
CA GLY A 183 -28.89 -47.15 -13.49
C GLY A 183 -27.55 -47.87 -13.72
N ASN A 184 -26.74 -48.07 -12.71
CA ASN A 184 -25.38 -48.61 -12.74
C ASN A 184 -24.39 -47.79 -13.61
N ASN A 185 -24.71 -46.51 -13.84
CA ASN A 185 -23.83 -45.60 -14.58
C ASN A 185 -23.04 -44.72 -13.58
N PRO A 186 -21.71 -44.90 -13.45
CA PRO A 186 -20.92 -44.15 -12.49
C PRO A 186 -20.90 -42.63 -12.78
N TYR A 187 -20.94 -42.24 -14.03
CA TYR A 187 -20.97 -40.82 -14.41
C TYR A 187 -22.27 -40.14 -13.95
N LEU A 188 -23.41 -40.81 -14.13
CA LEU A 188 -24.71 -40.31 -13.70
C LEU A 188 -24.81 -40.25 -12.16
N ALA A 189 -24.27 -41.25 -11.46
CA ALA A 189 -24.19 -41.28 -10.03
C ALA A 189 -23.39 -40.14 -9.42
N ILE A 190 -22.20 -39.87 -9.96
CA ILE A 190 -21.31 -38.77 -9.52
C ILE A 190 -21.94 -37.43 -9.85
N THR A 191 -22.38 -37.23 -11.10
CA THR A 191 -22.98 -35.96 -11.55
C THR A 191 -24.22 -35.61 -10.75
N GLY A 192 -25.13 -36.56 -10.52
CA GLY A 192 -26.34 -36.35 -9.74
C GLY A 192 -26.05 -35.96 -8.27
N LYS A 193 -24.94 -36.41 -7.70
CA LYS A 193 -24.54 -36.08 -6.33
C LYS A 193 -23.79 -34.75 -6.25
N MET A 194 -23.02 -34.40 -7.27
CA MET A 194 -22.25 -33.16 -7.33
C MET A 194 -23.11 -31.96 -7.77
N LEU A 195 -24.15 -32.16 -8.55
CA LEU A 195 -24.97 -31.11 -9.11
C LEU A 195 -25.61 -30.19 -8.06
N PRO A 196 -26.22 -30.72 -6.96
CA PRO A 196 -26.76 -29.86 -5.90
C PRO A 196 -25.67 -29.05 -5.21
N GLN A 197 -24.50 -29.65 -4.98
CA GLN A 197 -23.36 -28.96 -4.35
C GLN A 197 -22.83 -27.82 -5.25
N THR A 198 -22.73 -28.07 -6.56
CA THR A 198 -22.32 -27.06 -7.52
C THR A 198 -23.30 -25.89 -7.54
N LEU A 199 -24.61 -26.15 -7.48
CA LEU A 199 -25.63 -25.09 -7.42
C LEU A 199 -25.62 -24.26 -6.14
N ILE A 200 -25.16 -24.83 -5.02
CA ILE A 200 -25.05 -24.11 -3.73
C ILE A 200 -23.84 -23.16 -3.74
N PHE A 201 -22.77 -23.53 -4.44
CA PHE A 201 -21.50 -22.77 -4.45
C PHE A 201 -21.35 -21.85 -5.69
N LEU A 202 -22.30 -21.82 -6.60
CA LEU A 202 -22.36 -20.91 -7.75
C LEU A 202 -23.12 -19.64 -7.42
#